data_3e567c1f92a03ed2b5c98ae010d7f225
#
_entry.id   3e567c1f92a03ed2b5c98ae010d7f225
#
_cell.length_a   1.000
_cell.length_b   1.000
_cell.length_c   1.000
_cell.angle_alpha   90.00
_cell.angle_beta   90.00
_cell.angle_gamma   90.00
#
_symmetry.space_group_name_H-M   'P 1'
#
loop_
_entity.id
_entity.type
_entity.pdbx_description
1 polymer ?
#
loop_
_entity_poly.entity_id
_entity_poly.type
_entity_poly.pdbx_seq_one_letter_code
_entity_poly.pdbx_strand_id
1 'polypeptide(L)'
;MNPLGLFYPGLRYVLILALFVPVLFSCSDDDEPPPVAEVTALNPTSGLPNTTISITGKAFSSVFSDNKVMFKGKEALVLNASTTQLNVVVPTGAETGPVTVTVNGKAAMNQPVFTVLSFPAVITNITPAIGGYNTQVTITGSNFMPTAASNVVTFNGVAGTVTEATSTSLTVTVPVRAGSGAVTVNGVAAGVNFRYVPDVFVAGHVGDANGNWRATYWKNGIPVTLSGPGQHTYANDSVVVNEDVYVVGERYLGIYGVARWWKNGTETPVSDDKHFSTASAINVVGTDVYIAGNEGNSANKTIARYWKNGKAVNISDGTTNVSLSGIAVNGQDVYTVGNSVHTNGNTVATYWKNGVANQLTTGVSFAWNIFVSGNDVYTTGSIRNTGPTVGFVSYWKNNNAKLLSPGLAGGAGRDVVVVGDDVYVAGVEENAKDITVAKYWKNGAPVALSDGAFDAGANAIDVLGEDVYVVGYEYNAAGVSIAKLWKNGVPIPITDGGYFATATTLVLR
;
A
#
# COMPACT_ATOMS: atom_id res chain seq x y z
N MET A 1 -66.60 -31.08 21.40
CA MET A 1 -67.95 -31.07 21.95
C MET A 1 -68.75 -30.06 21.21
N ASN A 2 -69.66 -30.50 20.35
CA ASN A 2 -70.84 -29.83 19.80
C ASN A 2 -71.83 -29.62 20.95
N PRO A 3 -72.95 -28.85 20.86
CA PRO A 3 -73.80 -28.64 19.71
C PRO A 3 -74.53 -27.26 19.56
N LEU A 4 -75.03 -26.94 18.35
CA LEU A 4 -76.39 -26.87 17.88
C LEU A 4 -77.36 -25.75 18.38
N GLY A 5 -78.09 -25.17 17.40
CA GLY A 5 -79.46 -24.69 17.46
C GLY A 5 -79.72 -23.47 16.55
N LEU A 6 -80.10 -23.59 15.34
CA LEU A 6 -81.40 -23.71 14.69
C LEU A 6 -82.53 -22.84 15.28
N PHE A 7 -83.09 -21.88 14.48
CA PHE A 7 -84.49 -21.91 14.04
C PHE A 7 -84.89 -20.66 13.18
N TYR A 8 -85.45 -20.91 11.99
CA TYR A 8 -86.38 -20.08 11.18
C TYR A 8 -87.77 -20.07 11.86
N PRO A 9 -88.75 -19.27 11.49
CA PRO A 9 -89.23 -18.89 10.11
C PRO A 9 -90.01 -17.55 10.02
N GLY A 10 -90.43 -17.20 8.78
CA GLY A 10 -91.67 -16.42 8.63
C GLY A 10 -91.77 -15.49 7.42
N LEU A 11 -92.32 -16.03 6.44
CA LEU A 11 -92.82 -15.51 5.16
C LEU A 11 -94.04 -14.52 5.31
N ARG A 12 -94.01 -13.37 4.58
CA ARG A 12 -95.24 -12.80 3.97
C ARG A 12 -94.96 -11.85 2.80
N TYR A 13 -95.48 -12.19 1.62
CA TYR A 13 -95.47 -11.39 0.43
C TYR A 13 -96.47 -10.21 0.54
N VAL A 14 -96.03 -9.02 0.00
CA VAL A 14 -96.98 -7.99 -0.50
C VAL A 14 -96.45 -7.50 -1.83
N LEU A 15 -97.21 -7.72 -2.86
CA LEU A 15 -96.96 -7.32 -4.22
C LEU A 15 -97.46 -5.87 -4.39
N ILE A 16 -96.59 -4.92 -4.68
CA ILE A 16 -96.97 -3.59 -5.17
C ILE A 16 -96.37 -3.40 -6.58
N LEU A 17 -97.18 -3.30 -7.55
CA LEU A 17 -96.89 -3.01 -8.94
C LEU A 17 -96.68 -1.51 -9.09
N ALA A 18 -95.43 -1.05 -9.26
CA ALA A 18 -95.11 0.32 -9.62
C ALA A 18 -94.56 0.38 -11.03
N LEU A 19 -95.23 1.14 -11.88
CA LEU A 19 -94.79 1.44 -13.24
C LEU A 19 -93.47 2.19 -13.20
N PHE A 20 -92.43 1.60 -13.78
CA PHE A 20 -91.18 2.26 -14.02
C PHE A 20 -91.08 2.77 -15.44
N VAL A 21 -91.10 4.07 -15.64
CA VAL A 21 -90.70 4.75 -16.89
C VAL A 21 -89.17 4.80 -16.87
N PRO A 22 -88.47 4.23 -17.84
CA PRO A 22 -87.04 4.38 -17.93
C PRO A 22 -86.64 5.79 -18.40
N VAL A 23 -86.15 6.63 -17.56
CA VAL A 23 -85.44 7.83 -17.94
C VAL A 23 -84.00 7.37 -18.34
N LEU A 24 -83.71 7.36 -19.61
CA LEU A 24 -82.40 7.16 -20.14
C LEU A 24 -81.55 8.42 -19.79
N PHE A 25 -80.78 8.38 -18.70
CA PHE A 25 -79.64 9.25 -18.57
C PHE A 25 -78.54 8.67 -19.44
N SER A 26 -78.23 9.34 -20.56
CA SER A 26 -76.96 9.16 -21.25
C SER A 26 -75.85 9.83 -20.41
N CYS A 27 -75.18 9.08 -19.57
CA CYS A 27 -73.87 9.45 -19.06
C CYS A 27 -72.85 9.05 -20.09
N SER A 28 -72.43 9.96 -20.92
CA SER A 28 -71.17 9.89 -21.64
C SER A 28 -70.09 10.50 -20.74
N ASP A 29 -69.65 9.76 -19.76
CA ASP A 29 -68.34 10.01 -19.08
C ASP A 29 -67.32 9.10 -19.77
N ASP A 30 -66.86 9.52 -20.93
CA ASP A 30 -65.59 9.13 -21.51
C ASP A 30 -64.50 9.88 -20.72
N ASP A 31 -64.35 9.56 -19.43
CA ASP A 31 -63.15 9.88 -18.68
C ASP A 31 -62.04 8.89 -19.06
N GLU A 32 -61.54 9.06 -20.30
CA GLU A 32 -60.28 8.43 -20.67
C GLU A 32 -59.19 8.97 -19.70
N PRO A 33 -58.50 8.10 -18.99
CA PRO A 33 -57.47 8.60 -18.04
C PRO A 33 -56.50 9.49 -18.79
N PRO A 34 -56.11 10.64 -18.24
CA PRO A 34 -55.24 11.58 -18.93
C PRO A 34 -53.98 10.86 -19.42
N PRO A 35 -53.59 11.11 -20.70
CA PRO A 35 -52.51 10.35 -21.32
C PRO A 35 -51.21 10.47 -20.48
N VAL A 36 -50.57 9.31 -20.26
CA VAL A 36 -49.31 9.27 -19.52
C VAL A 36 -48.21 9.89 -20.37
N ALA A 37 -47.45 10.82 -19.80
CA ALA A 37 -46.34 11.44 -20.52
C ALA A 37 -45.30 10.39 -20.94
N GLU A 38 -44.73 10.57 -22.12
CA GLU A 38 -43.72 9.67 -22.69
C GLU A 38 -42.58 10.48 -23.30
N VAL A 39 -41.32 10.10 -23.01
CA VAL A 39 -40.15 10.63 -23.68
C VAL A 39 -39.80 9.73 -24.86
N THR A 40 -39.77 10.29 -26.06
CA THR A 40 -39.50 9.51 -27.30
C THR A 40 -38.07 9.70 -27.80
N ALA A 41 -37.47 10.87 -27.63
CA ALA A 41 -36.11 11.15 -28.08
C ALA A 41 -35.46 12.32 -27.35
N LEU A 42 -34.11 12.31 -27.33
CA LEU A 42 -33.25 13.45 -26.97
C LEU A 42 -32.53 13.94 -28.22
N ASN A 43 -32.44 15.25 -28.42
CA ASN A 43 -31.70 15.81 -29.53
C ASN A 43 -30.92 17.08 -29.10
N PRO A 44 -29.58 17.07 -29.09
CA PRO A 44 -28.71 15.91 -29.29
C PRO A 44 -28.79 14.89 -28.14
N THR A 45 -28.26 13.68 -28.34
CA THR A 45 -28.16 12.62 -27.33
C THR A 45 -26.93 12.76 -26.46
N SER A 46 -26.05 13.74 -26.76
CA SER A 46 -24.83 14.07 -25.99
C SER A 46 -24.56 15.58 -26.07
N GLY A 47 -23.90 16.10 -25.04
CA GLY A 47 -23.53 17.52 -25.00
C GLY A 47 -22.75 17.89 -23.73
N LEU A 48 -22.20 19.09 -23.74
CA LEU A 48 -21.52 19.68 -22.58
C LEU A 48 -22.55 20.20 -21.56
N PRO A 49 -22.20 20.33 -20.28
CA PRO A 49 -22.97 21.13 -19.33
C PRO A 49 -23.24 22.55 -19.88
N ASN A 50 -24.39 23.12 -19.55
CA ASN A 50 -24.90 24.40 -20.05
C ASN A 50 -25.30 24.43 -21.54
N THR A 51 -25.26 23.33 -22.26
CA THR A 51 -25.86 23.25 -23.61
C THR A 51 -27.35 23.06 -23.52
N THR A 52 -28.08 23.61 -24.49
CA THR A 52 -29.52 23.38 -24.61
C THR A 52 -29.79 22.15 -25.48
N ILE A 53 -30.64 21.26 -24.98
CA ILE A 53 -31.15 20.11 -25.75
C ILE A 53 -32.67 20.15 -25.86
N SER A 54 -33.19 19.45 -26.86
CA SER A 54 -34.61 19.21 -27.06
C SER A 54 -34.96 17.79 -26.59
N ILE A 55 -35.99 17.67 -25.78
CA ILE A 55 -36.65 16.40 -25.41
C ILE A 55 -37.94 16.32 -26.16
N THR A 56 -38.08 15.36 -27.05
CA THR A 56 -39.33 15.07 -27.79
C THR A 56 -40.11 14.01 -27.06
N GLY A 57 -41.44 14.15 -27.04
CA GLY A 57 -42.32 13.21 -26.36
C GLY A 57 -43.80 13.45 -26.64
N LYS A 58 -44.65 12.98 -25.74
CA LYS A 58 -46.11 13.14 -25.76
C LYS A 58 -46.61 13.48 -24.35
N ALA A 59 -47.77 14.16 -24.32
CA ALA A 59 -48.46 14.52 -23.07
C ALA A 59 -47.62 15.28 -22.05
N PHE A 60 -46.66 16.11 -22.49
CA PHE A 60 -45.98 17.08 -21.62
C PHE A 60 -46.95 18.25 -21.29
N SER A 61 -46.70 18.99 -20.22
CA SER A 61 -47.43 20.24 -19.96
C SER A 61 -46.84 21.37 -20.82
N SER A 62 -47.73 22.20 -21.38
CA SER A 62 -47.30 23.45 -22.03
C SER A 62 -46.79 24.50 -21.04
N VAL A 63 -47.09 24.32 -19.75
CA VAL A 63 -46.54 25.14 -18.68
C VAL A 63 -45.20 24.55 -18.25
N PHE A 64 -44.09 25.30 -18.45
CA PHE A 64 -42.75 24.77 -18.23
C PHE A 64 -42.48 24.32 -16.79
N SER A 65 -43.07 24.99 -15.79
CA SER A 65 -42.92 24.68 -14.36
C SER A 65 -43.54 23.34 -13.94
N ASP A 66 -44.48 22.83 -14.74
CA ASP A 66 -45.12 21.55 -14.46
C ASP A 66 -44.29 20.35 -14.93
N ASN A 67 -43.24 20.62 -15.71
CA ASN A 67 -42.33 19.61 -16.25
C ASN A 67 -41.00 19.66 -15.46
N LYS A 68 -40.75 18.67 -14.62
CA LYS A 68 -39.45 18.52 -13.92
C LYS A 68 -38.57 17.55 -14.69
N VAL A 69 -37.40 18.01 -15.12
CA VAL A 69 -36.44 17.20 -15.88
C VAL A 69 -35.19 16.99 -15.05
N MET A 70 -34.71 15.72 -14.99
CA MET A 70 -33.51 15.36 -14.23
C MET A 70 -32.53 14.61 -15.12
N PHE A 71 -31.24 14.95 -15.08
CA PHE A 71 -30.12 14.23 -15.66
C PHE A 71 -29.43 13.45 -14.56
N LYS A 72 -29.63 12.14 -14.51
CA LYS A 72 -29.10 11.23 -13.46
C LYS A 72 -29.22 11.86 -12.05
N GLY A 73 -30.40 12.40 -11.73
CA GLY A 73 -30.68 13.01 -10.42
C GLY A 73 -30.29 14.48 -10.25
N LYS A 74 -29.70 15.15 -11.28
CA LYS A 74 -29.49 16.60 -11.30
C LYS A 74 -30.62 17.29 -12.04
N GLU A 75 -31.27 18.27 -11.40
CA GLU A 75 -32.39 19.03 -11.98
C GLU A 75 -31.92 19.98 -13.08
N ALA A 76 -32.61 19.94 -14.20
CA ALA A 76 -32.37 20.78 -15.37
C ALA A 76 -33.34 21.96 -15.43
N LEU A 77 -32.86 23.08 -15.91
CA LEU A 77 -33.71 24.24 -16.20
C LEU A 77 -34.49 23.99 -17.51
N VAL A 78 -35.83 24.00 -17.43
CA VAL A 78 -36.73 23.94 -18.60
C VAL A 78 -36.91 25.37 -19.10
N LEU A 79 -36.47 25.62 -20.35
CA LEU A 79 -36.53 26.97 -20.98
C LEU A 79 -37.89 27.15 -21.66
N ASN A 80 -38.37 26.13 -22.39
CA ASN A 80 -39.63 26.15 -23.13
C ASN A 80 -40.31 24.79 -23.05
N ALA A 81 -41.64 24.77 -23.08
CA ALA A 81 -42.47 23.57 -23.05
C ALA A 81 -43.62 23.66 -24.05
N SER A 82 -43.91 22.54 -24.69
CA SER A 82 -45.14 22.27 -25.42
C SER A 82 -45.60 20.86 -25.07
N THR A 83 -46.77 20.44 -25.57
CA THR A 83 -47.29 19.08 -25.32
C THR A 83 -46.44 17.95 -25.93
N THR A 84 -45.48 18.31 -26.82
CA THR A 84 -44.64 17.34 -27.54
C THR A 84 -43.14 17.62 -27.45
N GLN A 85 -42.71 18.74 -26.85
CA GLN A 85 -41.30 19.13 -26.80
C GLN A 85 -40.97 19.95 -25.55
N LEU A 86 -39.86 19.64 -24.92
CA LEU A 86 -39.25 20.44 -23.88
C LEU A 86 -37.84 20.85 -24.33
N ASN A 87 -37.47 22.14 -24.17
CA ASN A 87 -36.11 22.60 -24.34
C ASN A 87 -35.51 22.81 -22.96
N VAL A 88 -34.41 22.13 -22.67
CA VAL A 88 -33.79 22.11 -21.34
C VAL A 88 -32.32 22.38 -21.43
N VAL A 89 -31.75 22.96 -20.35
CA VAL A 89 -30.32 23.15 -20.21
C VAL A 89 -29.72 21.97 -19.46
N VAL A 90 -28.70 21.35 -20.03
CA VAL A 90 -27.91 20.30 -19.34
C VAL A 90 -27.29 20.90 -18.08
N PRO A 91 -27.61 20.41 -16.88
CA PRO A 91 -27.17 21.08 -15.65
C PRO A 91 -25.67 20.94 -15.42
N THR A 92 -25.10 21.94 -14.74
CA THR A 92 -23.72 21.87 -14.26
C THR A 92 -23.59 20.70 -13.27
N GLY A 93 -22.55 19.86 -13.45
CA GLY A 93 -22.34 18.66 -12.63
C GLY A 93 -23.30 17.51 -12.95
N ALA A 94 -23.98 17.55 -14.11
CA ALA A 94 -24.66 16.38 -14.65
C ALA A 94 -23.64 15.26 -14.99
N GLU A 95 -24.06 14.03 -14.84
CA GLU A 95 -23.30 12.84 -15.25
C GLU A 95 -24.02 12.12 -16.39
N THR A 96 -23.27 11.37 -17.19
CA THR A 96 -23.84 10.45 -18.17
C THR A 96 -24.82 9.49 -17.52
N GLY A 97 -26.04 9.42 -18.01
CA GLY A 97 -27.06 8.55 -17.43
C GLY A 97 -28.47 8.86 -17.94
N PRO A 98 -29.50 8.25 -17.32
CA PRO A 98 -30.89 8.41 -17.74
C PRO A 98 -31.36 9.84 -17.50
N VAL A 99 -32.14 10.36 -18.48
CA VAL A 99 -32.91 11.58 -18.36
C VAL A 99 -34.34 11.21 -17.99
N THR A 100 -34.82 11.71 -16.86
CA THR A 100 -36.17 11.49 -16.38
C THR A 100 -37.01 12.76 -16.51
N VAL A 101 -38.25 12.63 -16.91
CA VAL A 101 -39.23 13.72 -16.97
C VAL A 101 -40.40 13.37 -16.04
N THR A 102 -40.81 14.35 -15.24
CA THR A 102 -41.99 14.23 -14.37
C THR A 102 -42.94 15.38 -14.74
N VAL A 103 -44.17 15.05 -15.13
CA VAL A 103 -45.18 16.04 -15.50
C VAL A 103 -46.29 16.04 -14.44
N ASN A 104 -46.60 17.20 -13.85
CA ASN A 104 -47.59 17.32 -12.77
C ASN A 104 -47.39 16.28 -11.65
N GLY A 105 -46.12 16.00 -11.28
CA GLY A 105 -45.78 15.02 -10.25
C GLY A 105 -45.82 13.55 -10.67
N LYS A 106 -46.20 13.23 -11.91
CA LYS A 106 -46.24 11.87 -12.47
C LYS A 106 -45.05 11.62 -13.39
N ALA A 107 -44.31 10.52 -13.18
CA ALA A 107 -43.17 10.16 -14.00
C ALA A 107 -43.60 9.80 -15.43
N ALA A 108 -42.91 10.36 -16.42
CA ALA A 108 -43.09 9.97 -17.84
C ALA A 108 -42.47 8.58 -18.08
N MET A 109 -43.06 7.87 -19.09
CA MET A 109 -42.47 6.64 -19.59
C MET A 109 -41.20 6.91 -20.39
N ASN A 110 -40.30 5.92 -20.40
CA ASN A 110 -38.98 5.93 -21.02
C ASN A 110 -38.00 6.92 -20.34
N GLN A 111 -36.77 6.50 -20.29
CA GLN A 111 -35.68 7.26 -19.66
C GLN A 111 -34.43 7.13 -20.55
N PRO A 112 -34.39 7.81 -21.70
CA PRO A 112 -33.26 7.70 -22.60
C PRO A 112 -32.00 8.21 -21.94
N VAL A 113 -30.86 7.59 -22.28
CA VAL A 113 -29.54 7.96 -21.74
C VAL A 113 -29.02 9.19 -22.49
N PHE A 114 -28.58 10.17 -21.75
CA PHE A 114 -27.83 11.32 -22.26
C PHE A 114 -26.34 11.17 -21.90
N THR A 115 -25.45 11.34 -22.90
CA THR A 115 -24.00 11.32 -22.68
C THR A 115 -23.51 12.73 -22.39
N VAL A 116 -23.07 12.98 -21.15
CA VAL A 116 -22.45 14.25 -20.78
C VAL A 116 -21.01 14.25 -21.28
N LEU A 117 -20.68 15.19 -22.15
CA LEU A 117 -19.34 15.42 -22.65
C LEU A 117 -18.55 16.30 -21.65
N SER A 118 -17.24 16.12 -21.59
CA SER A 118 -16.33 16.99 -20.86
C SER A 118 -15.19 17.41 -21.78
N PHE A 119 -14.71 18.63 -21.63
CA PHE A 119 -13.44 18.99 -22.22
C PHE A 119 -12.31 18.27 -21.45
N PRO A 120 -11.26 17.81 -22.14
CA PRO A 120 -10.09 17.29 -21.45
C PRO A 120 -9.53 18.35 -20.49
N ALA A 121 -9.02 17.88 -19.35
CA ALA A 121 -8.34 18.74 -18.40
C ALA A 121 -7.16 19.45 -19.09
N VAL A 122 -6.93 20.72 -18.78
CA VAL A 122 -5.73 21.46 -19.20
C VAL A 122 -4.97 21.85 -17.94
N ILE A 123 -3.73 21.42 -17.84
CA ILE A 123 -2.86 21.72 -16.70
C ILE A 123 -1.87 22.79 -17.14
N THR A 124 -1.84 23.91 -16.43
CA THR A 124 -0.96 25.05 -16.74
C THR A 124 0.22 25.16 -15.78
N ASN A 125 0.05 24.74 -14.52
CA ASN A 125 1.12 24.80 -13.53
C ASN A 125 0.92 23.80 -12.40
N ILE A 126 2.04 23.45 -11.75
CA ILE A 126 2.10 22.57 -10.56
C ILE A 126 3.02 23.23 -9.54
N THR A 127 2.52 23.50 -8.33
CA THR A 127 3.28 24.21 -7.30
C THR A 127 3.04 23.59 -5.91
N PRO A 128 4.09 23.17 -5.19
CA PRO A 128 5.47 23.04 -5.65
C PRO A 128 5.64 21.89 -6.67
N ALA A 129 6.62 21.97 -7.57
CA ALA A 129 6.96 20.92 -8.51
C ALA A 129 7.97 19.90 -7.93
N ILE A 130 8.31 20.03 -6.65
CA ILE A 130 9.22 19.15 -5.90
C ILE A 130 8.69 18.93 -4.49
N GLY A 131 8.77 17.71 -4.00
CA GLY A 131 8.36 17.34 -2.64
C GLY A 131 8.39 15.84 -2.42
N GLY A 132 8.11 15.41 -1.21
CA GLY A 132 8.00 13.99 -0.83
C GLY A 132 6.57 13.61 -0.49
N TYR A 133 6.44 12.49 0.22
CA TYR A 133 5.17 12.05 0.77
C TYR A 133 4.50 13.17 1.57
N ASN A 134 3.17 13.22 1.48
CA ASN A 134 2.32 14.19 2.19
C ASN A 134 2.51 15.66 1.79
N THR A 135 3.36 15.97 0.81
CA THR A 135 3.45 17.32 0.26
C THR A 135 2.10 17.71 -0.37
N GLN A 136 1.57 18.87 -0.01
CA GLN A 136 0.42 19.42 -0.68
C GLN A 136 0.87 20.17 -1.95
N VAL A 137 0.29 19.80 -3.09
CA VAL A 137 0.57 20.35 -4.40
C VAL A 137 -0.69 21.00 -4.93
N THR A 138 -0.58 22.25 -5.36
CA THR A 138 -1.64 22.96 -6.10
C THR A 138 -1.40 22.77 -7.60
N ILE A 139 -2.40 22.21 -8.29
CA ILE A 139 -2.43 22.08 -9.74
C ILE A 139 -3.40 23.13 -10.28
N THR A 140 -2.92 24.05 -11.12
CA THR A 140 -3.75 25.05 -11.77
C THR A 140 -3.97 24.72 -13.23
N GLY A 141 -5.14 25.10 -13.76
CA GLY A 141 -5.50 24.79 -15.12
C GLY A 141 -6.94 25.14 -15.47
N SER A 142 -7.58 24.33 -16.31
CA SER A 142 -8.99 24.46 -16.65
C SER A 142 -9.65 23.10 -16.93
N ASN A 143 -10.97 23.08 -16.95
CA ASN A 143 -11.80 21.90 -17.17
C ASN A 143 -11.64 20.80 -16.09
N PHE A 144 -11.24 21.18 -14.89
CA PHE A 144 -11.26 20.25 -13.76
C PHE A 144 -12.70 20.06 -13.28
N MET A 145 -12.99 18.88 -12.72
CA MET A 145 -14.28 18.63 -12.08
C MET A 145 -14.38 19.41 -10.77
N PRO A 146 -15.53 20.05 -10.47
CA PRO A 146 -15.64 20.92 -9.30
C PRO A 146 -15.65 20.21 -7.95
N THR A 147 -15.69 18.87 -7.94
CA THR A 147 -15.66 18.05 -6.72
C THR A 147 -14.37 17.24 -6.65
N ALA A 148 -13.76 17.16 -5.47
CA ALA A 148 -12.49 16.44 -5.28
C ALA A 148 -12.55 14.99 -5.76
N ALA A 149 -13.60 14.26 -5.36
CA ALA A 149 -13.77 12.84 -5.69
C ALA A 149 -13.95 12.55 -7.20
N SER A 150 -14.27 13.57 -8.01
CA SER A 150 -14.44 13.42 -9.46
C SER A 150 -13.15 13.66 -10.26
N ASN A 151 -12.04 14.00 -9.58
CA ASN A 151 -10.75 14.17 -10.20
C ASN A 151 -9.80 13.05 -9.79
N VAL A 152 -9.25 12.36 -10.77
CA VAL A 152 -8.19 11.36 -10.57
C VAL A 152 -6.86 12.03 -10.91
N VAL A 153 -6.02 12.24 -9.90
CA VAL A 153 -4.67 12.79 -10.07
C VAL A 153 -3.64 11.72 -9.80
N THR A 154 -2.65 11.57 -10.69
CA THR A 154 -1.52 10.66 -10.45
C THR A 154 -0.18 11.38 -10.52
N PHE A 155 0.76 10.95 -9.68
CA PHE A 155 2.18 11.32 -9.72
C PHE A 155 2.96 10.08 -10.18
N ASN A 156 3.56 10.15 -11.36
CA ASN A 156 4.26 9.01 -11.96
C ASN A 156 3.42 7.70 -11.96
N GLY A 157 2.12 7.82 -12.20
CA GLY A 157 1.18 6.69 -12.20
C GLY A 157 0.59 6.32 -10.83
N VAL A 158 1.14 6.83 -9.71
CA VAL A 158 0.61 6.57 -8.35
C VAL A 158 -0.45 7.60 -7.99
N ALA A 159 -1.62 7.15 -7.55
CA ALA A 159 -2.75 8.03 -7.25
C ALA A 159 -2.50 8.92 -6.03
N GLY A 160 -2.62 10.24 -6.22
CA GLY A 160 -2.65 11.24 -5.17
C GLY A 160 -4.05 11.45 -4.61
N THR A 161 -4.15 12.01 -3.41
CA THR A 161 -5.43 12.34 -2.78
C THR A 161 -5.79 13.79 -3.07
N VAL A 162 -6.85 14.01 -3.84
CA VAL A 162 -7.40 15.35 -4.08
C VAL A 162 -8.20 15.76 -2.85
N THR A 163 -7.78 16.86 -2.19
CA THR A 163 -8.43 17.38 -0.97
C THR A 163 -9.39 18.51 -1.28
N GLU A 164 -9.08 19.34 -2.30
CA GLU A 164 -9.92 20.46 -2.74
C GLU A 164 -9.95 20.51 -4.27
N ALA A 165 -11.09 20.95 -4.83
CA ALA A 165 -11.26 21.10 -6.27
C ALA A 165 -12.15 22.29 -6.62
N THR A 166 -11.73 23.00 -7.65
CA THR A 166 -12.51 23.96 -8.42
C THR A 166 -12.36 23.62 -9.91
N SER A 167 -13.04 24.32 -10.80
CA SER A 167 -12.87 24.12 -12.26
C SER A 167 -11.48 24.55 -12.78
N THR A 168 -10.68 25.25 -11.95
CA THR A 168 -9.38 25.82 -12.35
C THR A 168 -8.22 25.47 -11.39
N SER A 169 -8.50 24.85 -10.26
CA SER A 169 -7.47 24.50 -9.25
C SER A 169 -7.83 23.20 -8.52
N LEU A 170 -6.83 22.37 -8.31
CA LEU A 170 -6.89 21.19 -7.45
C LEU A 170 -5.81 21.29 -6.37
N THR A 171 -6.15 21.00 -5.12
CA THR A 171 -5.18 20.75 -4.05
C THR A 171 -5.05 19.24 -3.88
N VAL A 172 -3.82 18.71 -4.00
CA VAL A 172 -3.56 17.27 -4.04
C VAL A 172 -2.43 16.92 -3.09
N THR A 173 -2.60 15.89 -2.29
CA THR A 173 -1.55 15.35 -1.44
C THR A 173 -0.76 14.28 -2.21
N VAL A 174 0.57 14.43 -2.23
CA VAL A 174 1.50 13.50 -2.90
C VAL A 174 1.50 12.16 -2.17
N PRO A 175 1.29 11.05 -2.87
CA PRO A 175 1.25 9.73 -2.26
C PRO A 175 2.66 9.22 -1.89
N VAL A 176 2.70 8.23 -0.99
CA VAL A 176 3.95 7.55 -0.63
C VAL A 176 4.53 6.84 -1.86
N ARG A 177 5.87 6.89 -2.02
CA ARG A 177 6.61 6.20 -3.09
C ARG A 177 6.13 6.54 -4.51
N ALA A 178 5.63 7.76 -4.72
CA ALA A 178 5.18 8.22 -6.04
C ALA A 178 6.29 8.13 -7.10
N GLY A 179 7.52 8.39 -6.70
CA GLY A 179 8.63 8.55 -7.63
C GLY A 179 8.55 9.85 -8.43
N SER A 180 9.65 10.21 -9.09
CA SER A 180 9.69 11.38 -9.98
C SER A 180 9.10 11.03 -11.34
N GLY A 181 8.27 11.91 -11.90
CA GLY A 181 7.66 11.66 -13.21
C GLY A 181 6.50 12.57 -13.53
N ALA A 182 5.74 12.20 -14.56
CA ALA A 182 4.62 12.96 -15.05
C ALA A 182 3.47 13.03 -14.03
N VAL A 183 2.86 14.21 -13.92
CA VAL A 183 1.58 14.39 -13.21
C VAL A 183 0.45 14.34 -14.21
N THR A 184 -0.61 13.58 -13.92
CA THR A 184 -1.81 13.55 -14.76
C THR A 184 -3.03 13.96 -13.99
N VAL A 185 -4.00 14.57 -14.68
CA VAL A 185 -5.35 14.82 -14.17
C VAL A 185 -6.34 14.17 -15.12
N ASN A 186 -7.14 13.23 -14.65
CA ASN A 186 -8.11 12.47 -15.44
C ASN A 186 -7.47 11.86 -16.71
N GLY A 187 -6.24 11.35 -16.60
CA GLY A 187 -5.47 10.75 -17.68
C GLY A 187 -4.74 11.73 -18.61
N VAL A 188 -4.91 13.04 -18.43
CA VAL A 188 -4.20 14.06 -19.22
C VAL A 188 -2.92 14.48 -18.50
N ALA A 189 -1.79 14.40 -19.19
CA ALA A 189 -0.49 14.76 -18.63
C ALA A 189 -0.29 16.29 -18.55
N ALA A 190 0.39 16.72 -17.49
CA ALA A 190 0.66 18.14 -17.22
C ALA A 190 1.72 18.76 -18.14
N GLY A 191 2.48 17.98 -18.91
CA GLY A 191 3.67 18.48 -19.62
C GLY A 191 4.81 18.92 -18.69
N VAL A 192 4.62 18.82 -17.37
CA VAL A 192 5.61 19.14 -16.33
C VAL A 192 5.76 17.91 -15.42
N ASN A 193 7.00 17.55 -15.09
CA ASN A 193 7.28 16.47 -14.17
C ASN A 193 7.33 16.95 -12.73
N PHE A 194 6.81 16.16 -11.81
CA PHE A 194 7.03 16.32 -10.38
C PHE A 194 8.32 15.61 -9.98
N ARG A 195 9.18 16.28 -9.22
CA ARG A 195 10.38 15.70 -8.65
C ARG A 195 10.08 15.18 -7.26
N TYR A 196 9.98 13.86 -7.12
CA TYR A 196 9.80 13.23 -5.82
C TYR A 196 11.11 13.17 -5.05
N VAL A 197 11.10 13.59 -3.79
CA VAL A 197 12.24 13.47 -2.87
C VAL A 197 11.78 12.59 -1.71
N PRO A 198 12.26 11.34 -1.61
CA PRO A 198 11.85 10.45 -0.53
C PRO A 198 12.43 10.92 0.80
N ASP A 199 11.67 10.73 1.87
CA ASP A 199 12.25 10.64 3.21
C ASP A 199 13.06 9.34 3.29
N VAL A 200 14.31 9.44 3.73
CA VAL A 200 15.22 8.31 3.91
C VAL A 200 15.31 8.01 5.40
N PHE A 201 14.80 6.85 5.79
CA PHE A 201 14.93 6.34 7.16
C PHE A 201 15.96 5.23 7.17
N VAL A 202 16.92 5.32 8.06
CA VAL A 202 17.96 4.33 8.29
C VAL A 202 17.93 3.97 9.77
N ALA A 203 17.96 2.69 10.13
CA ALA A 203 18.22 2.33 11.51
C ALA A 203 19.53 1.55 11.62
N GLY A 204 20.09 1.53 12.84
CA GLY A 204 21.36 0.91 13.13
C GLY A 204 21.82 1.22 14.54
N HIS A 205 23.12 1.17 14.76
CA HIS A 205 23.68 1.44 16.09
C HIS A 205 25.01 2.17 16.00
N VAL A 206 25.31 2.96 17.03
CA VAL A 206 26.50 3.78 17.15
C VAL A 206 27.16 3.52 18.50
N GLY A 207 28.46 3.35 18.54
CA GLY A 207 29.25 3.27 19.78
C GLY A 207 29.27 4.60 20.52
N ASP A 208 29.44 4.55 21.84
CA ASP A 208 29.65 5.74 22.65
C ASP A 208 31.04 5.72 23.33
N ALA A 209 31.40 6.81 24.00
CA ALA A 209 32.68 6.95 24.69
C ALA A 209 32.93 5.90 25.82
N ASN A 210 31.87 5.23 26.27
CA ASN A 210 31.96 4.21 27.33
C ASN A 210 32.01 2.78 26.75
N GLY A 211 32.06 2.64 25.42
CA GLY A 211 32.07 1.35 24.72
C GLY A 211 30.68 0.69 24.59
N ASN A 212 29.61 1.39 24.90
CA ASN A 212 28.26 0.87 24.67
C ASN A 212 27.82 1.13 23.24
N TRP A 213 27.10 0.20 22.68
CA TRP A 213 26.34 0.41 21.46
C TRP A 213 24.98 1.04 21.76
N ARG A 214 24.55 1.99 20.93
CA ARG A 214 23.31 2.71 21.09
C ARG A 214 22.47 2.57 19.82
N ALA A 215 21.34 1.88 19.94
CA ALA A 215 20.35 1.82 18.87
C ALA A 215 19.93 3.23 18.48
N THR A 216 19.97 3.52 17.18
CA THR A 216 19.72 4.84 16.61
C THR A 216 18.99 4.67 15.28
N TYR A 217 18.03 5.54 14.98
CA TYR A 217 17.59 5.70 13.62
C TYR A 217 17.90 7.12 13.12
N TRP A 218 18.07 7.26 11.83
CA TRP A 218 18.27 8.55 11.16
C TRP A 218 17.12 8.81 10.20
N LYS A 219 16.53 9.98 10.27
CA LYS A 219 15.60 10.50 9.25
C LYS A 219 16.33 11.58 8.45
N ASN A 220 16.56 11.36 7.17
CA ASN A 220 17.29 12.27 6.28
C ASN A 220 18.67 12.68 6.87
N GLY A 221 19.38 11.74 7.49
CA GLY A 221 20.66 11.95 8.13
C GLY A 221 20.60 12.54 9.55
N ILE A 222 19.43 12.92 10.06
CA ILE A 222 19.27 13.45 11.42
C ILE A 222 19.06 12.28 12.39
N PRO A 223 19.96 12.09 13.39
CA PRO A 223 19.90 10.96 14.32
C PRO A 223 18.83 11.13 15.40
N VAL A 224 18.17 10.03 15.73
CA VAL A 224 17.30 9.87 16.90
C VAL A 224 17.78 8.64 17.66
N THR A 225 18.37 8.85 18.84
CA THR A 225 18.83 7.76 19.69
C THR A 225 17.64 7.10 20.40
N LEU A 226 17.57 5.77 20.34
CA LEU A 226 16.48 4.96 20.88
C LEU A 226 16.71 4.50 22.31
N SER A 227 17.97 4.56 22.81
CA SER A 227 18.38 4.09 24.11
C SER A 227 18.76 5.21 25.05
N GLY A 228 18.49 5.01 26.34
CA GLY A 228 18.94 5.90 27.39
C GLY A 228 20.49 5.84 27.64
N PRO A 229 21.05 6.80 28.40
CA PRO A 229 22.45 6.78 28.75
C PRO A 229 22.85 5.49 29.46
N GLY A 230 24.02 4.92 29.12
CA GLY A 230 24.56 3.71 29.73
C GLY A 230 23.88 2.40 29.35
N GLN A 231 22.87 2.44 28.45
CA GLN A 231 22.26 1.23 27.90
C GLN A 231 23.07 0.73 26.70
N HIS A 232 23.22 -0.58 26.61
CA HIS A 232 23.84 -1.27 25.48
C HIS A 232 22.73 -1.88 24.63
N THR A 233 22.49 -1.31 23.42
CA THR A 233 21.34 -1.64 22.57
C THR A 233 21.74 -1.72 21.11
N TYR A 234 21.06 -2.59 20.36
CA TYR A 234 21.20 -2.72 18.92
C TYR A 234 19.86 -2.48 18.23
N ALA A 235 19.88 -1.88 17.06
CA ALA A 235 18.76 -1.86 16.12
C ALA A 235 19.07 -2.84 14.99
N ASN A 236 18.14 -3.77 14.73
CA ASN A 236 18.30 -4.83 13.74
C ASN A 236 17.50 -4.57 12.49
N ASP A 237 16.22 -4.14 12.65
CA ASP A 237 15.33 -3.89 11.52
C ASP A 237 14.35 -2.74 11.84
N SER A 238 13.79 -2.15 10.79
CA SER A 238 12.82 -1.05 10.92
C SER A 238 11.79 -1.04 9.79
N VAL A 239 10.62 -0.49 10.08
CA VAL A 239 9.59 -0.19 9.11
C VAL A 239 8.94 1.15 9.44
N VAL A 240 8.49 1.87 8.41
CA VAL A 240 7.78 3.15 8.58
C VAL A 240 6.38 3.01 7.98
N VAL A 241 5.36 3.18 8.81
CA VAL A 241 3.95 3.10 8.39
C VAL A 241 3.24 4.38 8.80
N ASN A 242 2.61 5.02 7.85
CA ASN A 242 2.11 6.39 7.98
C ASN A 242 3.26 7.34 8.38
N GLU A 243 3.32 7.87 9.56
CA GLU A 243 4.44 8.68 10.06
C GLU A 243 5.15 8.00 11.25
N ASP A 244 4.68 6.82 11.62
CA ASP A 244 5.23 6.06 12.73
C ASP A 244 6.45 5.26 12.29
N VAL A 245 7.57 5.48 12.98
CA VAL A 245 8.82 4.73 12.83
C VAL A 245 8.84 3.60 13.86
N TYR A 246 8.91 2.37 13.38
CA TYR A 246 9.04 1.17 14.18
C TYR A 246 10.45 0.62 14.01
N VAL A 247 11.16 0.35 15.09
CA VAL A 247 12.48 -0.28 15.08
C VAL A 247 12.45 -1.48 16.02
N VAL A 248 13.08 -2.56 15.64
CA VAL A 248 13.30 -3.73 16.50
C VAL A 248 14.77 -3.98 16.73
N GLY A 249 15.06 -4.65 17.85
CA GLY A 249 16.42 -4.98 18.19
C GLY A 249 16.53 -5.58 19.59
N GLU A 250 17.63 -5.26 20.27
CA GLU A 250 17.95 -5.84 21.56
C GLU A 250 18.46 -4.80 22.53
N ARG A 251 18.17 -5.02 23.81
CA ARG A 251 18.82 -4.37 24.93
C ARG A 251 19.55 -5.39 25.79
N TYR A 252 20.79 -5.14 26.12
CA TYR A 252 21.57 -6.01 27.01
C TYR A 252 21.22 -5.77 28.48
N LEU A 253 20.86 -6.84 29.18
CA LEU A 253 20.69 -6.89 30.63
C LEU A 253 21.79 -7.77 31.20
N GLY A 254 22.94 -7.13 31.50
CA GLY A 254 24.16 -7.84 31.91
C GLY A 254 24.78 -8.59 30.73
N ILE A 255 24.75 -9.94 30.77
CA ILE A 255 25.48 -10.77 29.80
C ILE A 255 24.64 -11.22 28.60
N TYR A 256 23.33 -11.01 28.57
CA TYR A 256 22.48 -11.44 27.49
C TYR A 256 21.57 -10.31 26.98
N GLY A 257 21.27 -10.35 25.68
CA GLY A 257 20.35 -9.46 25.02
C GLY A 257 18.91 -9.91 25.23
N VAL A 258 18.00 -8.94 25.31
CA VAL A 258 16.55 -9.14 25.37
C VAL A 258 15.87 -8.33 24.30
N ALA A 259 14.92 -8.95 23.62
CA ALA A 259 14.22 -8.39 22.48
C ALA A 259 13.43 -7.13 22.84
N ARG A 260 13.60 -6.10 22.04
CA ARG A 260 12.94 -4.79 22.19
C ARG A 260 12.38 -4.33 20.87
N TRP A 261 11.36 -3.50 20.95
CA TRP A 261 10.94 -2.67 19.84
C TRP A 261 10.67 -1.25 20.31
N TRP A 262 10.84 -0.31 19.41
CA TRP A 262 10.61 1.11 19.63
C TRP A 262 9.61 1.62 18.62
N LYS A 263 8.60 2.40 19.09
CA LYS A 263 7.72 3.19 18.24
C LYS A 263 7.98 4.66 18.49
N ASN A 264 8.44 5.39 17.50
CA ASN A 264 8.78 6.81 17.62
C ASN A 264 9.69 7.12 18.83
N GLY A 265 10.66 6.25 19.10
CA GLY A 265 11.58 6.36 20.23
C GLY A 265 11.10 5.78 21.56
N THR A 266 9.81 5.39 21.67
CA THR A 266 9.29 4.75 22.89
C THR A 266 9.58 3.26 22.90
N GLU A 267 10.37 2.79 23.89
CA GLU A 267 10.76 1.38 24.04
C GLU A 267 9.61 0.54 24.61
N THR A 268 9.46 -0.67 24.06
CA THR A 268 8.51 -1.69 24.54
C THR A 268 9.20 -3.06 24.54
N PRO A 269 9.10 -3.87 25.62
CA PRO A 269 9.57 -5.25 25.64
C PRO A 269 8.82 -6.11 24.63
N VAL A 270 9.53 -7.05 23.97
CA VAL A 270 8.93 -8.09 23.13
C VAL A 270 8.73 -9.38 23.91
N SER A 271 9.64 -9.70 24.83
CA SER A 271 9.66 -10.88 25.71
C SER A 271 9.58 -10.52 27.18
N ASP A 272 9.51 -11.51 28.06
CA ASP A 272 9.41 -11.35 29.53
C ASP A 272 10.75 -11.11 30.26
N ASP A 273 11.84 -10.96 29.51
CA ASP A 273 13.20 -10.69 29.99
C ASP A 273 13.83 -11.79 30.90
N LYS A 274 13.21 -12.99 31.00
CA LYS A 274 13.75 -14.07 31.82
C LYS A 274 14.84 -14.88 31.14
N HIS A 275 14.85 -14.87 29.83
CA HIS A 275 15.81 -15.57 28.98
C HIS A 275 16.36 -14.62 27.93
N PHE A 276 17.49 -14.99 27.30
CA PHE A 276 17.93 -14.26 26.12
C PHE A 276 16.83 -14.25 25.06
N SER A 277 16.71 -13.16 24.37
CA SER A 277 15.79 -13.05 23.22
C SER A 277 16.30 -12.04 22.22
N THR A 278 15.96 -12.25 20.96
CA THR A 278 16.30 -11.35 19.85
C THR A 278 15.04 -10.93 19.13
N ALA A 279 14.98 -9.68 18.67
CA ALA A 279 14.03 -9.23 17.67
C ALA A 279 14.81 -8.90 16.40
N SER A 280 14.74 -9.81 15.42
CA SER A 280 15.60 -9.78 14.23
C SER A 280 14.98 -9.00 13.08
N ALA A 281 13.65 -9.05 12.93
CA ALA A 281 12.94 -8.40 11.84
C ALA A 281 11.54 -7.97 12.25
N ILE A 282 11.01 -6.95 11.56
CA ILE A 282 9.67 -6.40 11.79
C ILE A 282 8.91 -6.20 10.48
N ASN A 283 7.60 -6.49 10.51
CA ASN A 283 6.66 -6.10 9.47
C ASN A 283 5.39 -5.54 10.13
N VAL A 284 4.79 -4.51 9.53
CA VAL A 284 3.54 -3.91 10.03
C VAL A 284 2.52 -3.84 8.90
N VAL A 285 1.34 -4.41 9.13
CA VAL A 285 0.24 -4.42 8.17
C VAL A 285 -1.00 -3.82 8.83
N GLY A 286 -1.42 -2.66 8.35
CA GLY A 286 -2.47 -1.89 9.02
C GLY A 286 -2.07 -1.51 10.43
N THR A 287 -2.74 -2.06 11.44
CA THR A 287 -2.42 -1.87 12.87
C THR A 287 -1.68 -3.08 13.48
N ASP A 288 -1.54 -4.18 12.74
CA ASP A 288 -0.90 -5.39 13.23
C ASP A 288 0.62 -5.32 13.10
N VAL A 289 1.32 -5.50 14.23
CA VAL A 289 2.78 -5.52 14.33
C VAL A 289 3.25 -6.97 14.42
N TYR A 290 4.14 -7.39 13.53
CA TYR A 290 4.74 -8.72 13.47
C TYR A 290 6.25 -8.58 13.68
N ILE A 291 6.80 -9.26 14.68
CA ILE A 291 8.24 -9.23 15.02
C ILE A 291 8.75 -10.67 14.97
N ALA A 292 9.72 -10.97 14.12
CA ALA A 292 10.40 -12.26 14.13
C ALA A 292 11.65 -12.22 14.99
N GLY A 293 11.95 -13.34 15.64
CA GLY A 293 13.15 -13.45 16.43
C GLY A 293 13.26 -14.80 17.14
N ASN A 294 14.05 -14.80 18.20
CA ASN A 294 14.43 -16.02 18.91
C ASN A 294 14.34 -15.80 20.41
N GLU A 295 14.03 -16.84 21.14
CA GLU A 295 14.03 -16.80 22.61
C GLU A 295 14.59 -18.11 23.18
N GLY A 296 15.42 -17.99 24.20
CA GLY A 296 15.94 -19.14 24.94
C GLY A 296 14.86 -19.80 25.78
N ASN A 297 14.98 -21.10 25.99
CA ASN A 297 14.17 -21.83 26.95
C ASN A 297 15.01 -22.29 28.15
N SER A 298 14.35 -22.85 29.17
CA SER A 298 15.00 -23.37 30.37
C SER A 298 15.97 -24.55 30.11
N ALA A 299 15.89 -25.18 28.92
CA ALA A 299 16.80 -26.25 28.49
C ALA A 299 17.99 -25.72 27.65
N ASN A 300 18.24 -24.40 27.64
CA ASN A 300 19.27 -23.71 26.84
C ASN A 300 19.14 -23.98 25.32
N LYS A 301 17.92 -24.18 24.84
CA LYS A 301 17.61 -24.29 23.41
C LYS A 301 16.99 -23.00 22.91
N THR A 302 17.24 -22.69 21.65
CA THR A 302 16.66 -21.54 20.98
C THR A 302 15.32 -21.94 20.35
N ILE A 303 14.25 -21.25 20.74
CA ILE A 303 12.94 -21.33 20.10
C ILE A 303 12.83 -20.20 19.11
N ALA A 304 12.68 -20.53 17.84
CA ALA A 304 12.31 -19.57 16.81
C ALA A 304 10.81 -19.24 16.92
N ARG A 305 10.48 -17.96 16.92
CA ARG A 305 9.09 -17.51 17.01
C ARG A 305 8.89 -16.15 16.35
N TYR A 306 7.66 -15.82 16.06
CA TYR A 306 7.29 -14.43 15.85
C TYR A 306 6.25 -13.98 16.87
N TRP A 307 6.18 -12.69 17.13
CA TRP A 307 5.15 -12.09 17.97
C TRP A 307 4.22 -11.27 17.09
N LYS A 308 2.91 -11.55 17.18
CA LYS A 308 1.87 -10.72 16.58
C LYS A 308 1.20 -9.91 17.69
N ASN A 309 1.36 -8.58 17.66
CA ASN A 309 0.83 -7.68 18.69
C ASN A 309 1.21 -8.12 20.12
N GLY A 310 2.47 -8.53 20.30
CA GLY A 310 3.00 -9.03 21.58
C GLY A 310 2.64 -10.48 21.91
N LYS A 311 1.78 -11.15 21.12
CA LYS A 311 1.46 -12.56 21.34
C LYS A 311 2.41 -13.46 20.55
N ALA A 312 3.14 -14.33 21.27
CA ALA A 312 4.11 -15.23 20.68
C ALA A 312 3.46 -16.37 19.89
N VAL A 313 4.03 -16.68 18.72
CA VAL A 313 3.70 -17.82 17.87
C VAL A 313 4.98 -18.60 17.58
N ASN A 314 5.07 -19.83 18.02
CA ASN A 314 6.26 -20.66 17.84
C ASN A 314 6.39 -21.16 16.40
N ILE A 315 7.58 -21.06 15.84
CA ILE A 315 7.97 -21.65 14.56
C ILE A 315 8.73 -22.97 14.79
N SER A 316 9.46 -23.08 15.91
CA SER A 316 10.10 -24.33 16.33
C SER A 316 9.62 -24.75 17.72
N ASP A 317 9.82 -26.02 18.05
CA ASP A 317 9.48 -26.62 19.34
C ASP A 317 10.61 -26.53 20.38
N GLY A 318 11.77 -26.01 19.97
CA GLY A 318 12.97 -25.92 20.80
C GLY A 318 13.74 -27.23 21.00
N THR A 319 13.42 -28.29 20.24
CA THR A 319 14.20 -29.54 20.25
C THR A 319 15.45 -29.43 19.41
N THR A 320 15.41 -28.67 18.34
CA THR A 320 16.56 -28.34 17.48
C THR A 320 16.77 -26.83 17.46
N ASN A 321 18.01 -26.41 17.18
CA ASN A 321 18.30 -24.99 17.04
C ASN A 321 17.74 -24.48 15.71
N VAL A 322 16.83 -23.53 15.81
CA VAL A 322 16.28 -22.76 14.69
C VAL A 322 16.45 -21.29 15.02
N SER A 323 16.90 -20.49 14.06
CA SER A 323 17.02 -19.04 14.21
C SER A 323 16.25 -18.34 13.09
N LEU A 324 15.50 -17.30 13.42
CA LEU A 324 14.85 -16.42 12.45
C LEU A 324 15.65 -15.15 12.24
N SER A 325 15.72 -14.72 11.00
CA SER A 325 16.41 -13.50 10.56
C SER A 325 15.53 -12.51 9.81
N GLY A 326 14.40 -12.94 9.24
CA GLY A 326 13.51 -12.08 8.49
C GLY A 326 12.03 -12.46 8.62
N ILE A 327 11.15 -11.51 8.32
CA ILE A 327 9.70 -11.67 8.29
C ILE A 327 9.07 -10.84 7.18
N ALA A 328 8.11 -11.43 6.46
CA ALA A 328 7.24 -10.74 5.53
C ALA A 328 5.79 -11.19 5.73
N VAL A 329 4.84 -10.29 5.49
CA VAL A 329 3.41 -10.60 5.58
C VAL A 329 2.76 -10.19 4.26
N ASN A 330 2.03 -11.13 3.65
CA ASN A 330 1.29 -10.90 2.42
C ASN A 330 -0.16 -11.39 2.59
N GLY A 331 -1.09 -10.43 2.66
CA GLY A 331 -2.47 -10.73 3.02
C GLY A 331 -2.59 -11.32 4.42
N GLN A 332 -3.02 -12.57 4.51
CA GLN A 332 -3.11 -13.30 5.78
C GLN A 332 -1.92 -14.25 6.02
N ASP A 333 -1.05 -14.41 5.03
CA ASP A 333 0.09 -15.32 5.10
C ASP A 333 1.29 -14.64 5.76
N VAL A 334 1.85 -15.30 6.78
CA VAL A 334 3.07 -14.88 7.47
C VAL A 334 4.23 -15.76 6.99
N TYR A 335 5.25 -15.11 6.47
CA TYR A 335 6.47 -15.75 6.01
C TYR A 335 7.61 -15.36 6.96
N THR A 336 8.34 -16.33 7.47
CA THR A 336 9.57 -16.09 8.22
C THR A 336 10.72 -16.82 7.54
N VAL A 337 11.93 -16.29 7.66
CA VAL A 337 13.12 -16.92 7.09
C VAL A 337 14.22 -17.00 8.14
N GLY A 338 15.08 -17.97 7.96
CA GLY A 338 16.23 -18.17 8.85
C GLY A 338 16.92 -19.50 8.62
N ASN A 339 17.45 -20.09 9.69
CA ASN A 339 18.33 -21.23 9.61
C ASN A 339 17.87 -22.32 10.55
N SER A 340 17.82 -23.56 10.06
CA SER A 340 17.55 -24.76 10.85
C SER A 340 18.78 -25.66 10.92
N VAL A 341 19.10 -26.16 12.11
CA VAL A 341 20.20 -27.10 12.30
C VAL A 341 19.64 -28.52 12.25
N HIS A 342 20.12 -29.32 11.30
CA HIS A 342 19.71 -30.70 11.11
C HIS A 342 20.46 -31.67 12.04
N THR A 343 19.97 -32.89 12.15
CA THR A 343 20.57 -33.95 13.00
C THR A 343 22.00 -34.32 12.63
N ASN A 344 22.40 -34.07 11.37
CA ASN A 344 23.80 -34.24 10.91
C ASN A 344 24.70 -33.03 11.25
N GLY A 345 24.19 -32.01 11.97
CA GLY A 345 24.91 -30.80 12.34
C GLY A 345 24.96 -29.72 11.25
N ASN A 346 24.42 -29.96 10.08
CA ASN A 346 24.39 -28.96 9.00
C ASN A 346 23.35 -27.89 9.29
N THR A 347 23.73 -26.64 9.03
CA THR A 347 22.79 -25.52 8.99
C THR A 347 22.21 -25.39 7.60
N VAL A 348 20.89 -25.31 7.50
CA VAL A 348 20.16 -25.23 6.23
C VAL A 348 19.25 -24.01 6.23
N ALA A 349 19.40 -23.18 5.20
CA ALA A 349 18.51 -22.05 4.91
C ALA A 349 17.07 -22.55 4.72
N THR A 350 16.15 -21.98 5.48
CA THR A 350 14.75 -22.41 5.51
C THR A 350 13.86 -21.18 5.60
N TYR A 351 12.74 -21.16 4.88
CA TYR A 351 11.66 -20.25 5.18
C TYR A 351 10.42 -21.02 5.65
N TRP A 352 9.61 -20.39 6.45
CA TRP A 352 8.34 -20.95 6.93
C TRP A 352 7.19 -20.09 6.44
N LYS A 353 6.21 -20.72 5.80
CA LYS A 353 4.93 -20.09 5.48
C LYS A 353 3.88 -20.57 6.47
N ASN A 354 3.35 -19.68 7.29
CA ASN A 354 2.38 -20.01 8.35
C ASN A 354 2.86 -21.15 9.27
N GLY A 355 4.16 -21.16 9.57
CA GLY A 355 4.80 -22.20 10.39
C GLY A 355 5.18 -23.49 9.64
N VAL A 356 4.81 -23.64 8.37
CA VAL A 356 5.20 -24.80 7.54
C VAL A 356 6.56 -24.54 6.92
N ALA A 357 7.54 -25.41 7.22
CA ALA A 357 8.92 -25.28 6.77
C ALA A 357 9.11 -25.61 5.29
N ASN A 358 9.87 -24.79 4.61
CA ASN A 358 10.32 -24.97 3.23
C ASN A 358 11.84 -24.80 3.20
N GLN A 359 12.56 -25.93 3.05
CA GLN A 359 14.01 -25.90 2.93
C GLN A 359 14.44 -25.36 1.57
N LEU A 360 15.41 -24.46 1.57
CA LEU A 360 15.91 -23.81 0.34
C LEU A 360 17.01 -24.61 -0.35
N THR A 361 17.71 -25.47 0.41
CA THR A 361 18.76 -26.37 -0.12
C THR A 361 18.79 -27.65 0.70
N THR A 362 19.55 -28.62 0.24
CA THR A 362 19.89 -29.86 0.99
C THR A 362 21.28 -29.80 1.63
N GLY A 363 22.13 -28.82 1.22
CA GLY A 363 23.48 -28.60 1.71
C GLY A 363 23.56 -27.47 2.74
N VAL A 364 24.78 -27.20 3.24
CA VAL A 364 25.03 -26.11 4.18
C VAL A 364 24.72 -24.77 3.50
N SER A 365 23.83 -24.04 4.12
CA SER A 365 23.36 -22.76 3.59
C SER A 365 22.82 -21.87 4.72
N PHE A 366 22.78 -20.57 4.48
CA PHE A 366 22.30 -19.57 5.43
C PHE A 366 21.35 -18.63 4.71
N ALA A 367 20.23 -18.28 5.35
CA ALA A 367 19.28 -17.27 4.87
C ALA A 367 19.20 -16.08 5.83
N TRP A 368 19.13 -14.86 5.28
CA TRP A 368 19.18 -13.62 6.02
C TRP A 368 17.90 -12.80 5.93
N ASN A 369 17.35 -12.64 4.74
CA ASN A 369 16.15 -11.82 4.55
C ASN A 369 15.16 -12.47 3.57
N ILE A 370 13.90 -12.01 3.62
CA ILE A 370 12.78 -12.50 2.82
C ILE A 370 11.95 -11.34 2.28
N PHE A 371 11.61 -11.41 1.00
CA PHE A 371 10.70 -10.50 0.32
C PHE A 371 9.63 -11.30 -0.41
N VAL A 372 8.37 -10.84 -0.35
CA VAL A 372 7.25 -11.51 -1.03
C VAL A 372 6.59 -10.53 -2.00
N SER A 373 6.51 -10.92 -3.26
CA SER A 373 5.84 -10.16 -4.32
C SER A 373 4.80 -11.03 -5.01
N GLY A 374 3.53 -10.68 -4.85
CA GLY A 374 2.44 -11.53 -5.31
C GLY A 374 2.52 -12.93 -4.70
N ASN A 375 2.72 -13.95 -5.54
CA ASN A 375 2.89 -15.34 -5.11
C ASN A 375 4.36 -15.78 -5.01
N ASP A 376 5.29 -14.91 -5.42
CA ASP A 376 6.71 -15.24 -5.43
C ASP A 376 7.39 -14.89 -4.11
N VAL A 377 8.16 -15.83 -3.58
CA VAL A 377 8.96 -15.70 -2.36
C VAL A 377 10.43 -15.59 -2.76
N TYR A 378 11.07 -14.51 -2.33
CA TYR A 378 12.50 -14.25 -2.54
C TYR A 378 13.20 -14.29 -1.20
N THR A 379 14.32 -15.00 -1.11
CA THR A 379 15.16 -15.05 0.09
C THR A 379 16.60 -14.83 -0.31
N THR A 380 17.39 -14.22 0.57
CA THR A 380 18.82 -14.00 0.37
C THR A 380 19.66 -14.77 1.36
N GLY A 381 20.92 -15.00 0.99
CA GLY A 381 21.83 -15.68 1.88
C GLY A 381 23.13 -16.13 1.22
N SER A 382 23.63 -17.27 1.70
CA SER A 382 24.79 -17.93 1.12
C SER A 382 24.62 -19.44 1.05
N ILE A 383 25.22 -20.05 0.03
CA ILE A 383 25.31 -21.52 -0.12
C ILE A 383 26.79 -21.89 0.01
N ARG A 384 27.10 -22.90 0.84
CA ARG A 384 28.43 -23.50 0.93
C ARG A 384 28.50 -24.75 0.05
N ASN A 385 29.53 -24.81 -0.79
CA ASN A 385 29.84 -26.06 -1.51
C ASN A 385 30.59 -27.05 -0.61
N THR A 386 30.61 -28.33 -1.01
CA THR A 386 31.33 -29.43 -0.34
C THR A 386 32.86 -29.35 -0.43
N GLY A 387 33.42 -28.15 -0.62
CA GLY A 387 34.84 -27.82 -0.71
C GLY A 387 35.27 -26.80 0.34
N PRO A 388 36.01 -25.75 -0.03
CA PRO A 388 36.51 -24.77 0.91
C PRO A 388 35.37 -24.05 1.68
N THR A 389 35.68 -23.59 2.88
CA THR A 389 34.75 -23.07 3.91
C THR A 389 34.02 -21.77 3.56
N VAL A 390 34.07 -21.33 2.30
CA VAL A 390 33.50 -20.05 1.84
C VAL A 390 32.04 -20.22 1.39
N GLY A 391 31.19 -19.27 1.73
CA GLY A 391 29.81 -19.18 1.24
C GLY A 391 29.75 -18.38 -0.05
N PHE A 392 28.96 -18.81 -1.01
CA PHE A 392 28.67 -18.04 -2.23
C PHE A 392 27.45 -17.17 -2.05
N VAL A 393 27.53 -15.91 -2.41
CA VAL A 393 26.37 -14.99 -2.41
C VAL A 393 25.26 -15.59 -3.26
N SER A 394 24.08 -15.70 -2.68
CA SER A 394 22.95 -16.39 -3.29
C SER A 394 21.63 -15.70 -2.97
N TYR A 395 20.66 -15.86 -3.86
CA TYR A 395 19.27 -15.68 -3.54
C TYR A 395 18.43 -16.86 -4.07
N TRP A 396 17.27 -17.05 -3.52
CA TRP A 396 16.30 -18.06 -3.98
C TRP A 396 15.02 -17.36 -4.42
N LYS A 397 14.46 -17.79 -5.54
CA LYS A 397 13.09 -17.48 -5.95
C LYS A 397 12.27 -18.78 -5.90
N ASN A 398 11.29 -18.87 -5.02
CA ASN A 398 10.44 -20.07 -4.87
C ASN A 398 11.29 -21.36 -4.78
N ASN A 399 12.26 -21.38 -3.87
CA ASN A 399 13.23 -22.48 -3.66
C ASN A 399 14.27 -22.70 -4.79
N ASN A 400 14.19 -21.96 -5.89
CA ASN A 400 15.19 -22.05 -6.95
C ASN A 400 16.36 -21.12 -6.65
N ALA A 401 17.53 -21.69 -6.37
CA ALA A 401 18.75 -20.93 -6.07
C ALA A 401 19.35 -20.27 -7.30
N LYS A 402 19.81 -19.03 -7.14
CA LYS A 402 20.67 -18.32 -8.08
C LYS A 402 21.93 -17.86 -7.36
N LEU A 403 23.07 -18.32 -7.83
CA LEU A 403 24.37 -17.85 -7.36
C LEU A 403 24.69 -16.49 -7.99
N LEU A 404 25.12 -15.54 -7.15
CA LEU A 404 25.49 -14.17 -7.55
C LEU A 404 27.00 -13.99 -7.64
N SER A 405 27.76 -14.81 -6.89
CA SER A 405 29.23 -14.84 -6.90
C SER A 405 29.72 -16.26 -7.24
N PRO A 406 29.84 -16.63 -8.51
CA PRO A 406 30.21 -18.00 -8.90
C PRO A 406 31.70 -18.31 -8.74
N GLY A 407 32.48 -17.39 -8.19
CA GLY A 407 33.94 -17.54 -7.96
C GLY A 407 34.30 -18.28 -6.67
N LEU A 408 35.58 -18.15 -6.25
CA LEU A 408 36.10 -18.72 -4.99
C LEU A 408 36.02 -17.72 -3.82
N ALA A 409 35.53 -16.51 -4.06
CA ALA A 409 35.42 -15.47 -3.04
C ALA A 409 34.26 -15.75 -2.10
N GLY A 410 34.50 -15.58 -0.79
CA GLY A 410 33.45 -15.65 0.23
C GLY A 410 32.45 -14.50 0.11
N GLY A 411 31.21 -14.75 0.56
CA GLY A 411 30.23 -13.67 0.57
C GLY A 411 28.85 -14.11 1.05
N ALA A 412 27.96 -13.12 1.18
CA ALA A 412 26.56 -13.35 1.56
C ALA A 412 25.65 -12.25 1.01
N GLY A 413 24.49 -12.64 0.49
CA GLY A 413 23.38 -11.72 0.25
C GLY A 413 22.69 -11.42 1.57
N ARG A 414 22.47 -10.15 1.88
CA ARG A 414 21.89 -9.72 3.17
C ARG A 414 20.45 -9.26 3.04
N ASP A 415 20.13 -8.55 1.97
CA ASP A 415 18.79 -8.02 1.75
C ASP A 415 18.37 -8.14 0.29
N VAL A 416 17.04 -8.20 0.04
CA VAL A 416 16.46 -8.30 -1.30
C VAL A 416 15.22 -7.44 -1.43
N VAL A 417 15.13 -6.73 -2.55
CA VAL A 417 13.92 -6.03 -2.98
C VAL A 417 13.64 -6.35 -4.45
N VAL A 418 12.36 -6.42 -4.80
CA VAL A 418 11.92 -6.65 -6.18
C VAL A 418 11.03 -5.50 -6.62
N VAL A 419 11.37 -4.90 -7.77
CA VAL A 419 10.62 -3.79 -8.35
C VAL A 419 10.29 -4.15 -9.81
N GLY A 420 9.01 -4.36 -10.09
CA GLY A 420 8.61 -4.97 -11.36
C GLY A 420 9.22 -6.36 -11.51
N ASP A 421 9.98 -6.57 -12.59
CA ASP A 421 10.69 -7.83 -12.87
C ASP A 421 12.15 -7.81 -12.37
N ASP A 422 12.65 -6.66 -11.89
CA ASP A 422 14.04 -6.50 -11.47
C ASP A 422 14.22 -6.95 -10.02
N VAL A 423 15.20 -7.84 -9.80
CA VAL A 423 15.64 -8.33 -8.47
C VAL A 423 16.92 -7.63 -8.08
N TYR A 424 16.91 -6.98 -6.93
CA TYR A 424 18.07 -6.31 -6.35
C TYR A 424 18.45 -7.01 -5.04
N VAL A 425 19.73 -7.33 -4.88
CA VAL A 425 20.27 -7.98 -3.67
C VAL A 425 21.42 -7.13 -3.16
N ALA A 426 21.40 -6.74 -1.90
CA ALA A 426 22.54 -6.14 -1.21
C ALA A 426 23.34 -7.20 -0.45
N GLY A 427 24.64 -7.01 -0.30
CA GLY A 427 25.46 -7.94 0.46
C GLY A 427 26.97 -7.63 0.39
N VAL A 428 27.75 -8.67 0.62
CA VAL A 428 29.21 -8.60 0.64
C VAL A 428 29.81 -9.68 -0.21
N GLU A 429 30.99 -9.41 -0.78
CA GLU A 429 31.82 -10.40 -1.43
C GLU A 429 33.30 -10.07 -1.10
N GLU A 430 34.08 -11.07 -0.77
CA GLU A 430 35.52 -10.92 -0.51
C GLU A 430 36.28 -10.67 -1.83
N ASN A 431 37.29 -9.82 -1.79
CA ASN A 431 38.21 -9.64 -2.92
C ASN A 431 39.43 -10.60 -2.77
N ALA A 432 40.35 -10.54 -3.73
CA ALA A 432 41.55 -11.40 -3.75
C ALA A 432 42.53 -11.13 -2.57
N LYS A 433 42.27 -10.14 -1.72
CA LYS A 433 43.05 -9.81 -0.51
C LYS A 433 42.28 -10.15 0.79
N ASP A 434 41.21 -10.95 0.68
CA ASP A 434 40.32 -11.33 1.78
C ASP A 434 39.64 -10.12 2.46
N ILE A 435 39.51 -8.98 1.73
CA ILE A 435 38.80 -7.80 2.21
C ILE A 435 37.33 -7.90 1.72
N THR A 436 36.39 -7.69 2.62
CA THR A 436 34.98 -7.65 2.27
C THR A 436 34.62 -6.36 1.55
N VAL A 437 33.99 -6.49 0.37
CA VAL A 437 33.55 -5.39 -0.48
C VAL A 437 32.02 -5.29 -0.40
N ALA A 438 31.52 -4.11 -0.04
CA ALA A 438 30.10 -3.84 -0.13
C ALA A 438 29.63 -3.82 -1.58
N LYS A 439 28.59 -4.59 -1.91
CA LYS A 439 28.04 -4.71 -3.27
C LYS A 439 26.52 -4.76 -3.23
N TYR A 440 25.92 -4.45 -4.38
CA TYR A 440 24.59 -4.95 -4.71
C TYR A 440 24.61 -5.62 -6.09
N TRP A 441 23.64 -6.49 -6.33
CA TRP A 441 23.44 -7.15 -7.61
C TRP A 441 22.06 -6.78 -8.15
N LYS A 442 22.01 -6.31 -9.42
CA LYS A 442 20.76 -6.13 -10.16
C LYS A 442 20.64 -7.27 -11.16
N ASN A 443 19.63 -8.14 -11.02
CA ASN A 443 19.40 -9.30 -11.88
C ASN A 443 20.61 -10.24 -12.00
N GLY A 444 21.50 -10.19 -11.00
CA GLY A 444 22.75 -10.96 -10.96
C GLY A 444 23.99 -10.19 -11.44
N ALA A 445 23.85 -9.00 -12.00
CA ALA A 445 24.98 -8.14 -12.36
C ALA A 445 25.48 -7.38 -11.12
N PRO A 446 26.76 -7.52 -10.71
CA PRO A 446 27.30 -6.87 -9.51
C PRO A 446 27.63 -5.41 -9.74
N VAL A 447 27.38 -4.60 -8.72
CA VAL A 447 27.81 -3.19 -8.61
C VAL A 447 28.56 -3.04 -7.31
N ALA A 448 29.85 -2.67 -7.36
CA ALA A 448 30.66 -2.40 -6.19
C ALA A 448 30.29 -1.02 -5.58
N LEU A 449 30.16 -0.99 -4.25
CA LEU A 449 29.85 0.21 -3.46
C LEU A 449 31.06 0.74 -2.70
N SER A 450 32.06 -0.12 -2.43
CA SER A 450 33.34 0.23 -1.84
C SER A 450 34.50 -0.19 -2.76
N ASP A 451 35.65 0.43 -2.59
CA ASP A 451 36.84 0.18 -3.44
C ASP A 451 37.65 -1.06 -3.02
N GLY A 452 37.30 -1.69 -1.90
CA GLY A 452 38.01 -2.85 -1.36
C GLY A 452 39.36 -2.53 -0.75
N ALA A 453 39.61 -1.28 -0.38
CA ALA A 453 40.77 -0.89 0.42
C ALA A 453 40.61 -1.26 1.90
N PHE A 454 39.38 -1.20 2.40
CA PHE A 454 38.99 -1.56 3.77
C PHE A 454 37.71 -2.40 3.74
N ASP A 455 37.48 -3.16 4.79
CA ASP A 455 36.26 -3.94 4.95
C ASP A 455 35.02 -3.06 4.90
N ALA A 456 34.04 -3.49 4.11
CA ALA A 456 32.76 -2.82 3.96
C ALA A 456 31.63 -3.83 3.80
N GLY A 457 30.42 -3.46 4.18
CA GLY A 457 29.25 -4.30 4.04
C GLY A 457 27.99 -3.51 3.63
N ALA A 458 27.25 -4.05 2.68
CA ALA A 458 25.92 -3.59 2.31
C ALA A 458 24.90 -4.44 3.05
N ASN A 459 24.08 -3.80 3.94
CA ASN A 459 23.18 -4.50 4.85
C ASN A 459 21.72 -4.48 4.37
N ALA A 460 21.28 -3.36 3.81
CA ALA A 460 19.91 -3.23 3.30
C ALA A 460 19.87 -2.42 1.99
N ILE A 461 18.85 -2.69 1.18
CA ILE A 461 18.64 -2.06 -0.12
C ILE A 461 17.16 -1.69 -0.29
N ASP A 462 16.90 -0.53 -0.83
CA ASP A 462 15.58 -0.13 -1.31
C ASP A 462 15.70 0.65 -2.62
N VAL A 463 14.67 0.57 -3.47
CA VAL A 463 14.67 1.15 -4.81
C VAL A 463 13.41 1.98 -5.00
N LEU A 464 13.59 3.20 -5.51
CA LEU A 464 12.49 4.09 -5.82
C LEU A 464 12.65 4.66 -7.24
N GLY A 465 11.79 4.23 -8.15
CA GLY A 465 11.97 4.51 -9.57
C GLY A 465 13.27 3.90 -10.09
N GLU A 466 14.16 4.74 -10.60
CA GLU A 466 15.49 4.31 -11.09
C GLU A 466 16.58 4.45 -10.01
N ASP A 467 16.28 5.10 -8.88
CA ASP A 467 17.24 5.36 -7.82
C ASP A 467 17.39 4.14 -6.90
N VAL A 468 18.61 3.62 -6.79
CA VAL A 468 18.99 2.53 -5.87
C VAL A 468 19.65 3.13 -4.63
N TYR A 469 19.13 2.78 -3.46
CA TYR A 469 19.66 3.18 -2.17
C TYR A 469 20.12 1.94 -1.42
N VAL A 470 21.33 1.98 -0.88
CA VAL A 470 21.91 0.89 -0.09
C VAL A 470 22.48 1.47 1.18
N VAL A 471 22.33 0.79 2.31
CA VAL A 471 22.96 1.18 3.57
C VAL A 471 23.83 0.07 4.13
N GLY A 472 24.80 0.46 4.95
CA GLY A 472 25.70 -0.46 5.60
C GLY A 472 26.83 0.28 6.32
N TYR A 473 28.04 -0.22 6.16
CA TYR A 473 29.23 0.34 6.79
C TYR A 473 30.47 0.19 5.91
N GLU A 474 31.48 1.00 6.20
CA GLU A 474 32.84 0.85 5.68
C GLU A 474 33.85 1.29 6.75
N TYR A 475 34.90 0.52 6.93
CA TYR A 475 36.00 0.88 7.85
C TYR A 475 36.87 1.98 7.25
N ASN A 476 37.30 2.89 8.09
CA ASN A 476 38.31 3.89 7.72
C ASN A 476 39.75 3.41 8.03
N ALA A 477 40.76 4.21 7.69
CA ALA A 477 42.15 3.91 7.94
C ALA A 477 42.52 3.79 9.45
N ALA A 478 41.68 4.33 10.36
CA ALA A 478 41.84 4.18 11.79
C ALA A 478 41.18 2.89 12.33
N GLY A 479 40.61 2.05 11.46
CA GLY A 479 39.89 0.83 11.84
C GLY A 479 38.51 1.05 12.46
N VAL A 480 37.92 2.23 12.28
CA VAL A 480 36.58 2.57 12.79
C VAL A 480 35.56 2.40 11.66
N SER A 481 34.50 1.65 11.92
CA SER A 481 33.38 1.53 10.95
C SER A 481 32.53 2.80 10.92
N ILE A 482 32.23 3.28 9.73
CA ILE A 482 31.38 4.44 9.45
C ILE A 482 30.08 3.94 8.83
N ALA A 483 28.95 4.28 9.42
CA ALA A 483 27.65 4.01 8.79
C ALA A 483 27.51 4.85 7.52
N LYS A 484 27.15 4.18 6.41
CA LYS A 484 27.05 4.78 5.09
C LYS A 484 25.72 4.50 4.41
N LEU A 485 25.29 5.47 3.62
CA LEU A 485 24.28 5.34 2.58
C LEU A 485 24.97 5.45 1.22
N TRP A 486 24.65 4.60 0.28
CA TRP A 486 25.03 4.77 -1.13
C TRP A 486 23.77 5.03 -1.94
N LYS A 487 23.76 6.13 -2.67
CA LYS A 487 22.72 6.42 -3.67
C LYS A 487 23.31 6.25 -5.07
N ASN A 488 22.79 5.31 -5.84
CA ASN A 488 23.30 5.00 -7.17
C ASN A 488 24.83 4.76 -7.20
N GLY A 489 25.34 4.08 -6.15
CA GLY A 489 26.76 3.80 -5.99
C GLY A 489 27.59 4.96 -5.39
N VAL A 490 26.99 6.16 -5.23
CA VAL A 490 27.70 7.31 -4.64
C VAL A 490 27.59 7.26 -3.11
N PRO A 491 28.71 7.20 -2.34
CA PRO A 491 28.69 7.09 -0.91
C PRO A 491 28.33 8.43 -0.23
N ILE A 492 27.47 8.35 0.78
CA ILE A 492 27.05 9.45 1.65
C ILE A 492 27.28 8.97 3.10
N PRO A 493 28.24 9.53 3.85
CA PRO A 493 28.44 9.13 5.25
C PRO A 493 27.23 9.55 6.10
N ILE A 494 26.76 8.62 6.95
CA ILE A 494 25.69 8.87 7.93
C ILE A 494 26.31 9.31 9.25
N THR A 495 27.51 8.78 9.61
CA THR A 495 28.28 9.14 10.79
C THR A 495 29.65 9.65 10.39
N ASP A 496 30.29 10.40 11.28
CA ASP A 496 31.59 11.08 11.07
C ASP A 496 32.81 10.18 11.29
N GLY A 497 32.63 8.96 11.83
CA GLY A 497 33.72 8.04 12.17
C GLY A 497 34.39 8.32 13.48
N GLY A 498 33.83 9.16 14.33
CA GLY A 498 34.31 9.37 15.70
C GLY A 498 34.14 8.14 16.60
N TYR A 499 33.11 7.35 16.35
CA TYR A 499 32.82 6.08 17.00
C TYR A 499 32.39 5.05 15.95
N PHE A 500 32.56 3.76 16.29
CA PHE A 500 32.02 2.67 15.44
C PHE A 500 30.54 2.85 15.18
N ALA A 501 30.13 2.68 13.97
CA ALA A 501 28.72 2.77 13.58
C ALA A 501 28.38 1.79 12.44
N THR A 502 27.15 1.29 12.45
CA THR A 502 26.62 0.42 11.40
C THR A 502 25.18 0.79 11.13
N ALA A 503 24.84 0.98 9.86
CA ALA A 503 23.46 1.02 9.38
C ALA A 503 22.99 -0.40 9.05
N THR A 504 21.86 -0.82 9.58
CA THR A 504 21.33 -2.20 9.45
C THR A 504 20.17 -2.30 8.49
N THR A 505 19.32 -1.28 8.42
CA THR A 505 18.09 -1.28 7.63
C THR A 505 17.80 0.08 7.02
N LEU A 506 17.02 0.06 5.93
CA LEU A 506 16.67 1.23 5.13
C LEU A 506 15.18 1.18 4.74
N VAL A 507 14.51 2.32 4.86
CA VAL A 507 13.14 2.51 4.35
C VAL A 507 13.07 3.83 3.60
N LEU A 508 12.59 3.81 2.36
CA LEU A 508 12.28 5.00 1.56
C LEU A 508 10.79 5.31 1.63
N ARG A 509 10.49 6.58 1.78
CA ARG A 509 9.11 7.00 1.88
C ARG A 509 8.78 8.25 1.07
#